data_7deaa72fa9c934b793d0e906477f3a07
#
_entry.id   7deaa72fa9c934b793d0e906477f3a07
#
_cell.length_a   1.000
_cell.length_b   1.000
_cell.length_c   1.000
_cell.angle_alpha   90.00
_cell.angle_beta   90.00
_cell.angle_gamma   90.00
#
_symmetry.space_group_name_H-M   'P 1'
#
loop_
_entity.id
_entity.type
_entity.pdbx_description
1 polymer ?
#
loop_
_entity_poly.entity_id
_entity_poly.type
_entity_poly.pdbx_seq_one_letter_code
_entity_poly.pdbx_strand_id
1 'polypeptide(L)'
;MKLIWKIFVRDVRQATRNVIAVIVAMGLVIVPALYAWYNIAASWDPYGNTKALKVAVANVDKGYKSDLMPITINVGETVTNTLRANHDLDWQFVDRAKAIDGVNSGEYYAALIIPKSFSSDMMTLFSPKIKHAKLEYYLNEKINPIAPHITDPVS
;
A
#
# COMPACT_ATOMS: atom_id res chain seq x y z
N MET A 1 -54.72 -10.08 9.48
CA MET A 1 -53.41 -10.76 9.58
C MET A 1 -53.47 -12.26 9.24
N LYS A 2 -54.46 -13.03 9.67
CA LYS A 2 -54.55 -14.50 9.38
C LYS A 2 -54.72 -14.84 7.88
N LEU A 3 -55.33 -13.96 7.08
CA LEU A 3 -55.51 -14.18 5.63
C LEU A 3 -54.20 -14.02 4.86
N ILE A 4 -53.44 -12.97 5.16
CA ILE A 4 -52.14 -12.70 4.53
C ILE A 4 -51.16 -13.85 4.80
N TRP A 5 -51.13 -14.35 6.03
CA TRP A 5 -50.31 -15.49 6.40
C TRP A 5 -50.70 -16.77 5.64
N LYS A 6 -51.98 -17.03 5.46
CA LYS A 6 -52.43 -18.18 4.68
C LYS A 6 -52.05 -18.09 3.20
N ILE A 7 -52.14 -16.90 2.61
CA ILE A 7 -51.70 -16.67 1.21
C ILE A 7 -50.22 -16.89 1.09
N PHE A 8 -49.44 -16.27 1.97
CA PHE A 8 -47.99 -16.43 1.97
C PHE A 8 -47.55 -17.90 2.07
N VAL A 9 -48.07 -18.65 3.03
CA VAL A 9 -47.72 -20.06 3.20
C VAL A 9 -48.12 -20.89 1.98
N ARG A 10 -49.28 -20.59 1.38
CA ARG A 10 -49.74 -21.27 0.16
C ARG A 10 -48.79 -20.99 -1.01
N ASP A 11 -48.37 -19.72 -1.22
CA ASP A 11 -47.53 -19.32 -2.31
C ASP A 11 -46.12 -19.89 -2.17
N VAL A 12 -45.54 -19.88 -0.96
CA VAL A 12 -44.25 -20.55 -0.66
C VAL A 12 -44.36 -22.04 -0.94
N ARG A 13 -45.43 -22.71 -0.50
CA ARG A 13 -45.64 -24.14 -0.74
C ARG A 13 -45.81 -24.48 -2.22
N GLN A 14 -46.45 -23.61 -3.00
CA GLN A 14 -46.60 -23.78 -4.43
C GLN A 14 -45.30 -23.55 -5.18
N ALA A 15 -44.51 -22.52 -4.80
CA ALA A 15 -43.20 -22.24 -5.37
C ALA A 15 -42.21 -23.39 -5.09
N THR A 16 -42.17 -23.94 -3.87
CA THR A 16 -41.27 -25.04 -3.50
C THR A 16 -41.66 -26.39 -4.11
N ARG A 17 -42.88 -26.56 -4.62
CA ARG A 17 -43.28 -27.76 -5.37
C ARG A 17 -42.86 -27.74 -6.85
N ASN A 18 -42.50 -26.59 -7.39
CA ASN A 18 -42.01 -26.45 -8.74
C ASN A 18 -40.48 -26.47 -8.71
N VAL A 19 -39.91 -27.54 -9.21
CA VAL A 19 -38.42 -27.75 -9.25
C VAL A 19 -37.72 -26.62 -9.98
N ILE A 20 -38.29 -26.10 -11.07
CA ILE A 20 -37.72 -25.02 -11.85
C ILE A 20 -37.71 -23.73 -11.02
N ALA A 21 -38.81 -23.41 -10.33
CA ALA A 21 -38.90 -22.24 -9.47
C ALA A 21 -37.89 -22.29 -8.32
N VAL A 22 -37.67 -23.48 -7.75
CA VAL A 22 -36.66 -23.68 -6.70
C VAL A 22 -35.24 -23.45 -7.24
N ILE A 23 -34.91 -24.00 -8.40
CA ILE A 23 -33.57 -23.79 -9.03
C ILE A 23 -33.32 -22.31 -9.33
N VAL A 24 -34.33 -21.61 -9.88
CA VAL A 24 -34.23 -20.16 -10.17
C VAL A 24 -34.04 -19.35 -8.88
N ALA A 25 -34.85 -19.66 -7.85
CA ALA A 25 -34.75 -18.98 -6.56
C ALA A 25 -33.39 -19.22 -5.88
N MET A 26 -32.90 -20.47 -5.94
CA MET A 26 -31.55 -20.78 -5.42
C MET A 26 -30.46 -20.04 -6.21
N GLY A 27 -30.52 -19.99 -7.53
CA GLY A 27 -29.58 -19.24 -8.37
C GLY A 27 -29.58 -17.74 -8.02
N LEU A 28 -30.77 -17.16 -7.82
CA LEU A 28 -30.92 -15.75 -7.48
C LEU A 28 -30.32 -15.39 -6.09
N VAL A 29 -30.28 -16.33 -5.18
CA VAL A 29 -29.69 -16.14 -3.84
C VAL A 29 -28.19 -16.48 -3.84
N ILE A 30 -27.82 -17.62 -4.42
CA ILE A 30 -26.45 -18.13 -4.36
C ILE A 30 -25.49 -17.27 -5.18
N VAL A 31 -25.87 -16.84 -6.38
CA VAL A 31 -24.96 -16.09 -7.26
C VAL A 31 -24.57 -14.74 -6.66
N PRO A 32 -25.49 -13.88 -6.18
CA PRO A 32 -25.11 -12.63 -5.52
C PRO A 32 -24.32 -12.86 -4.22
N ALA A 33 -24.69 -13.91 -3.45
CA ALA A 33 -23.98 -14.24 -2.22
C ALA A 33 -22.53 -14.67 -2.48
N LEU A 34 -22.28 -15.50 -3.48
CA LEU A 34 -20.93 -15.90 -3.88
C LEU A 34 -20.14 -14.70 -4.42
N TYR A 35 -20.77 -13.82 -5.22
CA TYR A 35 -20.13 -12.62 -5.71
C TYR A 35 -19.72 -11.69 -4.56
N ALA A 36 -20.62 -11.43 -3.62
CA ALA A 36 -20.33 -10.63 -2.45
C ALA A 36 -19.21 -11.26 -1.61
N TRP A 37 -19.25 -12.56 -1.37
CA TRP A 37 -18.24 -13.27 -0.60
C TRP A 37 -16.87 -13.26 -1.28
N TYR A 38 -16.85 -13.45 -2.60
CA TYR A 38 -15.61 -13.36 -3.39
C TYR A 38 -14.96 -11.98 -3.30
N ASN A 39 -15.77 -10.92 -3.44
CA ASN A 39 -15.27 -9.54 -3.31
C ASN A 39 -14.76 -9.26 -1.89
N ILE A 40 -15.48 -9.71 -0.86
CA ILE A 40 -15.04 -9.57 0.53
C ILE A 40 -13.73 -10.35 0.75
N ALA A 41 -13.65 -11.58 0.30
CA ALA A 41 -12.45 -12.41 0.44
C ALA A 41 -11.24 -11.81 -0.29
N ALA A 42 -11.45 -11.26 -1.50
CA ALA A 42 -10.40 -10.58 -2.27
C ALA A 42 -9.90 -9.29 -1.60
N SER A 43 -10.77 -8.60 -0.86
CA SER A 43 -10.47 -7.34 -0.18
C SER A 43 -10.18 -7.50 1.32
N TRP A 44 -10.21 -8.74 1.84
CA TRP A 44 -10.11 -9.01 3.28
C TRP A 44 -8.76 -8.63 3.86
N ASP A 45 -7.70 -8.81 3.09
CA ASP A 45 -6.35 -8.45 3.51
C ASP A 45 -5.59 -7.79 2.35
N PRO A 46 -5.86 -6.51 2.04
CA PRO A 46 -5.14 -5.78 1.02
C PRO A 46 -3.66 -5.60 1.37
N TYR A 47 -3.31 -5.68 2.66
CA TYR A 47 -1.95 -5.51 3.15
C TYR A 47 -1.16 -6.84 3.18
N GLY A 48 -1.81 -7.98 3.24
CA GLY A 48 -1.14 -9.30 3.21
C GLY A 48 -0.41 -9.56 1.89
N ASN A 49 -0.90 -8.98 0.79
CA ASN A 49 -0.26 -9.07 -0.52
C ASN A 49 0.86 -8.03 -0.74
N THR A 50 1.03 -7.05 0.16
CA THR A 50 2.08 -6.03 0.03
C THR A 50 3.48 -6.57 0.30
N LYS A 51 3.62 -7.69 0.99
CA LYS A 51 4.90 -8.38 1.24
C LYS A 51 5.64 -8.80 -0.03
N ALA A 52 4.94 -8.92 -1.14
CA ALA A 52 5.53 -9.25 -2.44
C ALA A 52 5.93 -8.00 -3.24
N LEU A 53 5.56 -6.78 -2.78
CA LEU A 53 5.89 -5.55 -3.46
C LEU A 53 7.34 -5.16 -3.16
N LYS A 54 8.18 -5.26 -4.19
CA LYS A 54 9.59 -4.86 -4.10
C LYS A 54 9.71 -3.34 -4.14
N VAL A 55 10.25 -2.77 -3.08
CA VAL A 55 10.55 -1.34 -2.98
C VAL A 55 12.04 -1.14 -2.80
N ALA A 56 12.67 -0.44 -3.73
CA ALA A 56 14.08 -0.13 -3.66
C ALA A 56 14.33 1.00 -2.65
N VAL A 57 15.38 0.88 -1.85
CA VAL A 57 15.85 1.92 -0.94
C VAL A 57 17.30 2.22 -1.24
N ALA A 58 17.60 3.47 -1.57
CA ALA A 58 18.95 3.95 -1.79
C ALA A 58 19.29 5.02 -0.77
N ASN A 59 20.25 4.74 0.09
CA ASN A 59 20.77 5.71 1.05
C ASN A 59 22.10 6.29 0.54
N VAL A 60 22.09 7.57 0.19
CA VAL A 60 23.30 8.33 -0.19
C VAL A 60 23.62 9.44 0.80
N ASP A 61 22.99 9.42 1.98
CA ASP A 61 23.21 10.40 3.05
C ASP A 61 24.66 10.34 3.55
N LYS A 62 25.27 11.52 3.71
CA LYS A 62 26.64 11.64 4.22
C LYS A 62 26.71 11.79 5.75
N GLY A 63 25.56 11.85 6.40
CA GLY A 63 25.48 12.21 7.80
C GLY A 63 25.75 13.69 8.05
N TYR A 64 25.63 14.07 9.31
CA TYR A 64 25.93 15.40 9.83
C TYR A 64 27.00 15.31 10.91
N LYS A 65 28.06 16.10 10.76
CA LYS A 65 29.11 16.25 11.76
C LYS A 65 28.96 17.62 12.41
N SER A 66 28.74 17.66 13.68
CA SER A 66 28.65 18.90 14.46
C SER A 66 30.04 19.39 14.85
N ASP A 67 30.28 20.71 14.76
CA ASP A 67 31.50 21.31 15.27
C ASP A 67 31.55 21.33 16.79
N LEU A 68 30.38 21.19 17.46
CA LEU A 68 30.24 21.21 18.91
C LEU A 68 30.47 19.84 19.56
N MET A 69 30.28 18.76 18.83
CA MET A 69 30.47 17.39 19.32
C MET A 69 31.15 16.51 18.24
N PRO A 70 32.19 15.74 18.60
CA PRO A 70 32.91 14.89 17.64
C PRO A 70 32.11 13.63 17.26
N ILE A 71 30.79 13.74 17.14
CA ILE A 71 29.88 12.66 16.81
C ILE A 71 29.29 12.94 15.44
N THR A 72 29.35 11.93 14.55
CA THR A 72 28.65 11.98 13.27
C THR A 72 27.26 11.38 13.44
N ILE A 73 26.23 12.15 13.17
CA ILE A 73 24.83 11.70 13.20
C ILE A 73 24.43 11.36 11.78
N ASN A 74 24.03 10.11 11.52
CA ASN A 74 23.52 9.66 10.23
C ASN A 74 22.08 9.19 10.38
N VAL A 75 21.15 10.12 10.14
CA VAL A 75 19.71 9.85 10.24
C VAL A 75 19.26 8.94 9.09
N GLY A 76 19.87 9.08 7.91
CA GLY A 76 19.59 8.22 6.76
C GLY A 76 19.91 6.75 7.03
N GLU A 77 20.99 6.48 7.76
CA GLU A 77 21.34 5.12 8.18
C GLU A 77 20.34 4.58 9.21
N THR A 78 19.91 5.41 10.15
CA THR A 78 18.87 5.03 11.13
C THR A 78 17.57 4.67 10.42
N VAL A 79 17.13 5.46 9.45
CA VAL A 79 15.94 5.17 8.63
C VAL A 79 16.13 3.84 7.89
N THR A 80 17.28 3.64 7.25
CA THR A 80 17.58 2.40 6.51
C THR A 80 17.54 1.18 7.42
N ASN A 81 18.10 1.26 8.62
CA ASN A 81 18.08 0.16 9.60
C ASN A 81 16.66 -0.13 10.11
N THR A 82 15.84 0.89 10.30
CA THR A 82 14.43 0.72 10.67
C THR A 82 13.66 0.02 9.55
N LEU A 83 13.88 0.39 8.29
CA LEU A 83 13.26 -0.28 7.14
C LEU A 83 13.73 -1.73 6.99
N ARG A 84 14.97 -2.06 7.33
CA ARG A 84 15.47 -3.46 7.34
C ARG A 84 14.75 -4.34 8.35
N ALA A 85 14.32 -3.75 9.46
CA ALA A 85 13.55 -4.47 10.50
C ALA A 85 12.04 -4.56 10.18
N ASN A 86 11.57 -3.81 9.19
CA ASN A 86 10.19 -3.85 8.75
C ASN A 86 9.99 -4.93 7.67
N HIS A 87 8.97 -5.77 7.85
CA HIS A 87 8.64 -6.90 6.96
C HIS A 87 7.29 -6.75 6.24
N ASP A 88 6.74 -5.54 6.22
CA ASP A 88 5.46 -5.27 5.56
C ASP A 88 5.59 -5.17 4.04
N LEU A 89 6.80 -4.84 3.56
CA LEU A 89 7.18 -4.76 2.15
C LEU A 89 8.48 -5.54 1.92
N ASP A 90 8.75 -5.90 0.66
CA ASP A 90 10.05 -6.46 0.24
C ASP A 90 11.06 -5.33 -0.04
N TRP A 91 11.72 -4.86 1.02
CA TRP A 91 12.69 -3.77 0.94
C TRP A 91 14.01 -4.23 0.30
N GLN A 92 14.34 -3.67 -0.87
CA GLN A 92 15.57 -3.95 -1.60
C GLN A 92 16.56 -2.79 -1.45
N PHE A 93 17.64 -3.01 -0.71
CA PHE A 93 18.66 -1.99 -0.45
C PHE A 93 19.69 -2.01 -1.58
N VAL A 94 19.67 -0.99 -2.43
CA VAL A 94 20.48 -0.91 -3.66
C VAL A 94 21.04 0.50 -3.84
N ASP A 95 21.96 0.66 -4.79
CA ASP A 95 22.49 1.97 -5.18
C ASP A 95 21.41 2.82 -5.87
N ARG A 96 21.59 4.15 -5.79
CA ARG A 96 20.66 5.11 -6.39
C ARG A 96 20.39 4.84 -7.87
N ALA A 97 21.44 4.55 -8.66
CA ALA A 97 21.26 4.27 -10.08
C ALA A 97 20.40 3.02 -10.30
N LYS A 98 20.71 1.92 -9.60
CA LYS A 98 19.99 0.67 -9.69
C LYS A 98 18.54 0.81 -9.19
N ALA A 99 18.30 1.63 -8.17
CA ALA A 99 16.94 1.90 -7.68
C ALA A 99 16.07 2.57 -8.77
N ILE A 100 16.60 3.60 -9.44
CA ILE A 100 15.91 4.33 -10.51
C ILE A 100 15.71 3.44 -11.74
N ASP A 101 16.75 2.74 -12.18
CA ASP A 101 16.66 1.84 -13.34
C ASP A 101 15.68 0.69 -13.10
N GLY A 102 15.65 0.14 -11.87
CA GLY A 102 14.73 -0.91 -11.48
C GLY A 102 13.27 -0.45 -11.48
N VAL A 103 12.99 0.79 -11.08
CA VAL A 103 11.63 1.36 -11.20
C VAL A 103 11.25 1.55 -12.66
N ASN A 104 12.16 2.09 -13.49
CA ASN A 104 11.89 2.32 -14.91
C ASN A 104 11.68 1.01 -15.69
N SER A 105 12.39 -0.05 -15.33
CA SER A 105 12.28 -1.38 -15.93
C SER A 105 11.09 -2.18 -15.41
N GLY A 106 10.50 -1.78 -14.28
CA GLY A 106 9.41 -2.51 -13.61
C GLY A 106 9.87 -3.62 -12.67
N GLU A 107 11.17 -3.70 -12.36
CA GLU A 107 11.70 -4.63 -11.35
C GLU A 107 11.25 -4.24 -9.94
N TYR A 108 11.19 -2.93 -9.67
CA TYR A 108 10.70 -2.36 -8.41
C TYR A 108 9.41 -1.58 -8.62
N TYR A 109 8.48 -1.72 -7.69
CA TYR A 109 7.23 -0.97 -7.68
C TYR A 109 7.49 0.53 -7.43
N ALA A 110 8.41 0.81 -6.50
CA ALA A 110 8.80 2.16 -6.13
C ALA A 110 10.27 2.19 -5.69
N ALA A 111 10.85 3.37 -5.66
CA ALA A 111 12.15 3.61 -5.04
C ALA A 111 12.10 4.82 -4.11
N LEU A 112 12.67 4.63 -2.92
CA LEU A 112 12.88 5.65 -1.91
C LEU A 112 14.37 5.99 -1.88
N ILE A 113 14.70 7.25 -2.16
CA ILE A 113 16.10 7.72 -2.14
C ILE A 113 16.26 8.74 -1.03
N ILE A 114 17.20 8.45 -0.14
CA ILE A 114 17.63 9.35 0.93
C ILE A 114 18.78 10.19 0.39
N PRO A 115 18.61 11.51 0.16
CA PRO A 115 19.61 12.35 -0.47
C PRO A 115 20.82 12.61 0.43
N LYS A 116 21.91 13.08 -0.18
CA LYS A 116 23.21 13.33 0.50
C LYS A 116 23.13 14.32 1.67
N SER A 117 22.22 15.26 1.60
CA SER A 117 22.04 16.33 2.59
C SER A 117 21.00 16.00 3.67
N PHE A 118 20.41 14.79 3.64
CA PHE A 118 19.26 14.46 4.50
C PHE A 118 19.54 14.73 5.98
N SER A 119 20.62 14.17 6.52
CA SER A 119 20.99 14.40 7.93
C SER A 119 21.33 15.85 8.20
N SER A 120 22.04 16.54 7.29
CA SER A 120 22.40 17.94 7.48
C SER A 120 21.16 18.85 7.46
N ASP A 121 20.20 18.59 6.57
CA ASP A 121 18.96 19.36 6.48
C ASP A 121 18.08 19.10 7.72
N MET A 122 18.00 17.85 8.21
CA MET A 122 17.31 17.52 9.46
C MET A 122 17.89 18.28 10.67
N MET A 123 19.21 18.43 10.75
CA MET A 123 19.85 19.15 11.84
C MET A 123 19.62 20.66 11.80
N THR A 124 19.16 21.23 10.68
CA THR A 124 18.78 22.65 10.61
C THR A 124 17.55 23.00 11.42
N LEU A 125 16.79 22.03 11.95
CA LEU A 125 15.69 22.29 12.89
C LEU A 125 16.14 23.05 14.14
N PHE A 126 17.42 22.93 14.52
CA PHE A 126 18.04 23.64 15.63
C PHE A 126 18.78 24.93 15.19
N SER A 127 18.62 25.34 13.93
CA SER A 127 19.29 26.49 13.34
C SER A 127 18.28 27.63 13.03
N PRO A 128 18.73 28.93 13.01
CA PRO A 128 17.87 30.05 12.64
C PRO A 128 17.27 29.97 11.22
N LYS A 129 17.91 29.20 10.33
CA LYS A 129 17.44 28.93 8.97
C LYS A 129 17.09 27.44 8.83
N ILE A 130 15.82 27.12 8.93
CA ILE A 130 15.29 25.77 8.77
C ILE A 130 15.30 25.40 7.28
N LYS A 131 15.91 24.25 6.95
CA LYS A 131 15.76 23.57 5.67
C LYS A 131 14.96 22.30 5.90
N HIS A 132 13.97 22.05 5.06
CA HIS A 132 13.20 20.82 5.13
C HIS A 132 14.00 19.70 4.47
N ALA A 133 14.29 18.66 5.23
CA ALA A 133 14.84 17.43 4.68
C ALA A 133 13.78 16.80 3.76
N LYS A 134 14.17 16.45 2.53
CA LYS A 134 13.28 15.85 1.53
C LYS A 134 13.76 14.45 1.20
N LEU A 135 12.82 13.53 1.05
CA LEU A 135 13.07 12.22 0.46
C LEU A 135 12.67 12.26 -1.02
N GLU A 136 13.46 11.63 -1.87
CA GLU A 136 13.10 11.46 -3.29
C GLU A 136 12.31 10.16 -3.42
N TYR A 137 11.14 10.23 -4.03
CA TYR A 137 10.28 9.07 -4.23
C TYR A 137 10.00 8.88 -5.72
N TYR A 138 10.27 7.69 -6.22
CA TYR A 138 10.03 7.30 -7.61
C TYR A 138 9.02 6.17 -7.64
N LEU A 139 8.02 6.28 -8.51
CA LEU A 139 6.95 5.30 -8.73
C LEU A 139 6.97 4.78 -10.14
N ASN A 140 6.64 3.51 -10.30
CA ASN A 140 6.38 2.96 -11.62
C ASN A 140 4.92 3.22 -12.03
N GLU A 141 4.68 4.33 -12.73
CA GLU A 141 3.36 4.74 -13.20
C GLU A 141 2.75 3.75 -14.20
N LYS A 142 3.57 2.94 -14.87
CA LYS A 142 3.10 1.92 -15.83
C LYS A 142 2.36 0.77 -15.14
N ILE A 143 2.72 0.47 -13.89
CA ILE A 143 2.11 -0.62 -13.11
C ILE A 143 0.85 -0.14 -12.40
N ASN A 144 0.82 1.10 -11.94
CA ASN A 144 -0.33 1.65 -11.23
C ASN A 144 -0.56 3.13 -11.59
N PRO A 145 -1.44 3.41 -12.55
CA PRO A 145 -1.75 4.78 -12.98
C PRO A 145 -2.49 5.61 -11.92
N ILE A 146 -3.00 4.98 -10.84
CA ILE A 146 -3.71 5.67 -9.75
C ILE A 146 -2.73 6.13 -8.65
N ALA A 147 -1.54 5.55 -8.57
CA ALA A 147 -0.56 5.84 -7.53
C ALA A 147 -0.13 7.32 -7.45
N PRO A 148 0.07 8.06 -8.55
CA PRO A 148 0.42 9.49 -8.50
C PRO A 148 -0.60 10.34 -7.76
N HIS A 149 -1.90 10.04 -7.90
CA HIS A 149 -2.98 10.78 -7.27
C HIS A 149 -3.06 10.60 -5.74
N ILE A 150 -2.39 9.57 -5.20
CA ILE A 150 -2.37 9.30 -3.76
C ILE A 150 -1.16 9.96 -3.10
N THR A 151 -0.10 10.18 -3.86
CA THR A 151 1.20 10.66 -3.35
C THR A 151 1.48 12.13 -3.61
N ASP A 152 0.73 12.77 -4.52
CA ASP A 152 0.85 14.21 -4.72
C ASP A 152 0.33 14.94 -3.48
N PRO A 153 1.16 15.73 -2.80
CA PRO A 153 0.65 16.60 -1.75
C PRO A 153 -0.33 17.58 -2.39
N VAL A 154 -1.54 17.64 -1.85
CA VAL A 154 -2.53 18.65 -2.22
C VAL A 154 -1.86 20.02 -2.05
N SER A 155 -1.55 20.65 -3.17
CA SER A 155 -1.05 22.04 -3.23
C SER A 155 -2.14 23.02 -2.87
#